data_c6266c84350d58f430e0f35d328ca7ce
#
_entry.id   c6266c84350d58f430e0f35d328ca7ce
#
_cell.length_a   1.000
_cell.length_b   1.000
_cell.length_c   1.000
_cell.angle_alpha   90.00
_cell.angle_beta   90.00
_cell.angle_gamma   90.00
#
_symmetry.space_group_name_H-M   'P 1'
#
loop_
_entity.id
_entity.type
_entity.pdbx_description
1 polymer ?
#
loop_
_entity_poly.entity_id
_entity_poly.type
_entity_poly.pdbx_seq_one_letter_code
_entity_poly.pdbx_strand_id
1 'polypeptide(L)' 'RLRELGHGARLRVLATDRAAPGDFTAFCRETGHRLISVGEEAGVFTFVIRRRED' A
#
# COMPACT_ATOMS: atom_id res chain seq x y z
N ARG A 1 4.53 -4.00 -7.51
CA ARG A 1 5.85 -3.89 -6.89
C ARG A 1 6.02 -2.57 -6.17
N LEU A 2 6.52 -2.61 -4.96
CA LEU A 2 6.78 -1.41 -4.19
C LEU A 2 8.14 -0.84 -4.53
N ARG A 3 8.16 0.46 -4.72
CA ARG A 3 9.42 1.17 -4.96
C ARG A 3 9.81 1.92 -3.71
N GLU A 4 11.07 1.83 -3.35
CA GLU A 4 11.55 2.52 -2.16
C GLU A 4 11.74 3.99 -2.42
N LEU A 5 11.15 4.81 -1.54
CA LEU A 5 11.24 6.26 -1.65
C LEU A 5 11.95 6.90 -0.47
N GLY A 6 12.34 6.09 0.52
CA GLY A 6 12.98 6.63 1.71
C GLY A 6 12.11 6.42 2.94
N HIS A 7 12.69 6.68 4.10
CA HIS A 7 12.01 6.47 5.36
C HIS A 7 10.92 7.49 5.55
N GLY A 8 9.76 7.04 6.00
CA GLY A 8 8.65 7.92 6.26
C GLY A 8 7.96 8.43 5.02
N ALA A 9 8.46 8.06 3.85
CA ALA A 9 7.85 8.51 2.62
C ALA A 9 6.52 7.79 2.38
N ARG A 10 5.61 8.50 1.74
CA ARG A 10 4.36 7.89 1.33
C ARG A 10 4.52 7.29 -0.05
N LEU A 11 3.88 6.16 -0.24
CA LEU A 11 3.93 5.46 -1.51
C LEU A 11 2.51 5.18 -1.97
N ARG A 12 2.22 5.57 -3.21
CA ARG A 12 0.92 5.27 -3.81
C ARG A 12 1.09 4.06 -4.72
N VAL A 13 0.24 3.07 -4.51
CA VAL A 13 0.29 1.85 -5.30
C VAL A 13 -1.07 1.64 -5.95
N LEU A 14 -1.05 1.32 -7.23
CA LEU A 14 -2.26 1.03 -7.98
C LEU A 14 -2.30 -0.45 -8.32
N ALA A 15 -3.47 -1.05 -8.21
CA ALA A 15 -3.64 -2.46 -8.52
C ALA A 15 -5.02 -2.69 -9.07
N THR A 16 -5.13 -3.68 -9.96
CA THR A 16 -6.42 -4.04 -10.55
C THR A 16 -6.92 -5.41 -10.09
N ASP A 17 -6.15 -6.10 -9.26
CA ASP A 17 -6.51 -7.42 -8.77
C ASP A 17 -7.45 -7.28 -7.58
N ARG A 18 -8.54 -8.05 -7.60
CA ARG A 18 -9.51 -8.04 -6.52
C ARG A 18 -8.92 -8.49 -5.19
N ALA A 19 -7.88 -9.32 -5.24
CA ALA A 19 -7.24 -9.79 -4.03
C ALA A 19 -6.29 -8.76 -3.44
N ALA A 20 -5.99 -7.69 -4.18
CA ALA A 20 -5.00 -6.72 -3.74
C ALA A 20 -5.28 -6.10 -2.38
N PRO A 21 -6.54 -5.72 -2.04
CA PRO A 21 -6.77 -5.11 -0.74
C PRO A 21 -6.36 -6.01 0.42
N GLY A 22 -6.74 -7.29 0.36
CA GLY A 22 -6.36 -8.22 1.41
C GLY A 22 -4.88 -8.47 1.46
N ASP A 23 -4.29 -8.67 0.27
CA ASP A 23 -2.85 -8.93 0.19
C ASP A 23 -2.06 -7.74 0.71
N PHE A 24 -2.47 -6.55 0.36
CA PHE A 24 -1.75 -5.34 0.75
C PHE A 24 -1.87 -5.09 2.25
N THR A 25 -3.05 -5.36 2.80
CA THR A 25 -3.24 -5.22 4.24
C THR A 25 -2.31 -6.17 4.99
N ALA A 26 -2.21 -7.41 4.52
CA ALA A 26 -1.32 -8.37 5.14
C ALA A 26 0.13 -7.94 5.00
N PHE A 27 0.50 -7.43 3.83
CA PHE A 27 1.86 -6.95 3.60
C PHE A 27 2.22 -5.84 4.58
N CYS A 28 1.33 -4.87 4.74
CA CYS A 28 1.61 -3.74 5.64
C CYS A 28 1.73 -4.21 7.08
N ARG A 29 0.91 -5.18 7.47
CA ARG A 29 0.96 -5.72 8.82
C ARG A 29 2.28 -6.42 9.08
N GLU A 30 2.74 -7.22 8.11
CA GLU A 30 3.94 -8.01 8.29
C GLU A 30 5.20 -7.18 8.23
N THR A 31 5.19 -6.12 7.45
CA THR A 31 6.37 -5.28 7.30
C THR A 31 6.42 -4.11 8.26
N GLY A 32 5.30 -3.83 8.93
CA GLY A 32 5.23 -2.70 9.83
C GLY A 32 4.96 -1.38 9.15
N HIS A 33 4.73 -1.40 7.85
CA HIS A 33 4.31 -0.19 7.15
C HIS A 33 2.89 0.16 7.53
N ARG A 34 2.55 1.44 7.41
CA ARG A 34 1.22 1.89 7.78
C ARG A 34 0.38 2.08 6.52
N LEU A 35 -0.77 1.45 6.51
CA LEU A 35 -1.74 1.67 5.44
C LEU A 35 -2.55 2.91 5.78
N ILE A 36 -2.37 3.97 4.98
CA ILE A 36 -3.00 5.24 5.27
C ILE A 36 -4.38 5.31 4.67
N SER A 37 -4.53 4.88 3.43
CA SER A 37 -5.83 4.93 2.80
C SER A 37 -5.94 3.87 1.72
N VAL A 38 -7.18 3.48 1.45
CA VAL A 38 -7.50 2.52 0.39
C VAL A 38 -8.70 3.09 -0.34
N GLY A 39 -8.62 3.10 -1.65
CA GLY A 39 -9.74 3.53 -2.47
C GLY A 39 -9.89 2.61 -3.67
N GLU A 40 -11.04 2.72 -4.32
CA GLU A 40 -11.29 1.91 -5.50
C GLU A 40 -12.17 2.72 -6.44
N GLU A 41 -11.78 2.72 -7.71
CA GLU A 41 -12.54 3.44 -8.71
C GLU A 41 -12.37 2.72 -10.04
N ALA A 42 -13.50 2.36 -10.65
CA ALA A 42 -13.49 1.73 -11.96
C ALA A 42 -12.59 0.49 -12.01
N GLY A 43 -12.61 -0.30 -10.95
CA GLY A 43 -11.84 -1.53 -10.89
C GLY A 43 -10.37 -1.34 -10.55
N VAL A 44 -9.95 -0.13 -10.26
CA VAL A 44 -8.57 0.14 -9.90
C VAL A 44 -8.50 0.48 -8.42
N PHE A 45 -7.70 -0.29 -7.68
CA PHE A 45 -7.50 -0.05 -6.26
C PHE A 45 -6.29 0.86 -6.07
N THR A 46 -6.45 1.85 -5.21
CA THR A 46 -5.37 2.78 -4.88
C THR A 46 -5.04 2.62 -3.41
N PHE A 47 -3.77 2.36 -3.12
CA PHE A 47 -3.30 2.21 -1.75
C PHE A 47 -2.27 3.29 -1.49
N VAL A 48 -2.40 3.96 -0.35
CA VAL A 48 -1.39 4.90 0.09
C VAL A 48 -0.83 4.35 1.39
N ILE A 49 0.45 4.09 1.40
CA ILE A 49 1.11 3.56 2.58
C ILE A 49 2.23 4.49 2.99
N ARG A 50 2.55 4.45 4.26
CA ARG A 50 3.68 5.18 4.80
C ARG A 50 4.73 4.18 5.20
N ARG A 51 5.94 4.37 4.71
CA ARG A 51 7.03 3.45 5.01
C ARG A 51 7.38 3.51 6.48
N ARG A 52 7.74 2.35 7.00
CA ARG A 52 8.18 2.25 8.37
C ARG A 52 9.50 2.99 8.52
N GLU A 53 9.62 3.69 9.63
CA GLU A 53 10.86 4.35 9.97
C GLU A 53 11.64 3.46 10.92
N ASP A 54 12.92 3.30 10.65
CA ASP A 54 13.79 2.50 11.51
C ASP A 54 14.76 3.37 12.25
#